data_3bba8b4d91f9337adcd60e433e988e1c
#
_entry.id   3bba8b4d91f9337adcd60e433e988e1c
#
_cell.length_a   1.000
_cell.length_b   1.000
_cell.length_c   1.000
_cell.angle_alpha   90.00
_cell.angle_beta   90.00
_cell.angle_gamma   90.00
#
_symmetry.space_group_name_H-M   'P 1'
#
loop_
_entity.id
_entity.type
_entity.pdbx_description
1 polymer ?
#
loop_
_entity_poly.entity_id
_entity_poly.type
_entity_poly.pdbx_seq_one_letter_code
_entity_poly.pdbx_strand_id
1 'polypeptide(L)'
;MIFLADKNHRVRTYARKYFELSRKPLKESECTSVDVERIKRNFSYCVRMCSGENFDVFMTAMKAVIEHHFNNHEFCGDWCPMKKLKAGSDEAKAASLKYRCKVKNAKLYLQMKEIHDAFTTEEWLKDLHHDVHTNKCESINEFITKCLHKNKH
;
A
#
# COMPACT_ATOMS: atom_id res chain seq x y z
N MET A 1 -13.81 17.12 7.59
CA MET A 1 -13.61 16.08 8.62
C MET A 1 -14.02 14.67 8.18
N ILE A 2 -15.03 14.51 7.35
CA ILE A 2 -15.53 13.21 6.87
C ILE A 2 -14.54 12.47 5.95
N PHE A 3 -13.76 13.17 5.13
CA PHE A 3 -12.87 12.58 4.12
C PHE A 3 -11.57 11.96 4.66
N LEU A 4 -10.98 12.49 5.72
CA LEU A 4 -9.83 11.86 6.41
C LEU A 4 -10.22 10.53 7.05
N ALA A 5 -11.47 10.43 7.51
CA ALA A 5 -12.02 9.19 8.06
C ALA A 5 -12.17 8.12 6.97
N ASP A 6 -12.49 8.49 5.74
CA ASP A 6 -12.77 7.56 4.65
C ASP A 6 -11.48 6.87 4.13
N LYS A 7 -10.39 7.62 3.92
CA LYS A 7 -9.09 7.04 3.55
C LYS A 7 -8.60 6.05 4.61
N ASN A 8 -8.64 6.44 5.87
CA ASN A 8 -8.24 5.56 6.97
C ASN A 8 -9.18 4.36 7.11
N HIS A 9 -10.47 4.54 6.83
CA HIS A 9 -11.44 3.46 6.81
C HIS A 9 -11.13 2.46 5.69
N ARG A 10 -10.82 2.93 4.48
CA ARG A 10 -10.44 2.06 3.35
C ARG A 10 -9.18 1.24 3.63
N VAL A 11 -8.14 1.85 4.18
CA VAL A 11 -6.90 1.14 4.57
C VAL A 11 -7.18 0.13 5.69
N ARG A 12 -8.01 0.47 6.66
CA ARG A 12 -8.42 -0.46 7.74
C ARG A 12 -9.22 -1.63 7.20
N THR A 13 -10.12 -1.40 6.27
CA THR A 13 -10.93 -2.46 5.64
C THR A 13 -10.04 -3.41 4.84
N TYR A 14 -9.08 -2.90 4.09
CA TYR A 14 -8.06 -3.68 3.41
C TYR A 14 -7.25 -4.54 4.39
N ALA A 15 -6.69 -3.92 5.43
CA ALA A 15 -5.88 -4.61 6.42
C ALA A 15 -6.68 -5.68 7.21
N ARG A 16 -7.97 -5.43 7.48
CA ARG A 16 -8.84 -6.37 8.18
C ARG A 16 -8.98 -7.69 7.44
N LYS A 17 -9.03 -7.68 6.12
CA LYS A 17 -9.11 -8.92 5.32
C LYS A 17 -7.88 -9.80 5.47
N TYR A 18 -6.70 -9.21 5.52
CA TYR A 18 -5.47 -9.96 5.81
C TYR A 18 -5.41 -10.44 7.26
N PHE A 19 -5.89 -9.63 8.18
CA PHE A 19 -5.99 -10.04 9.58
C PHE A 19 -6.91 -11.26 9.75
N GLU A 20 -8.06 -11.27 9.10
CA GLU A 20 -8.97 -12.42 9.05
C GLU A 20 -8.27 -13.66 8.48
N LEU A 21 -7.48 -13.50 7.39
CA LEU A 21 -6.69 -14.58 6.80
C LEU A 21 -5.63 -15.11 7.80
N SER A 22 -4.96 -14.24 8.54
CA SER A 22 -3.93 -14.61 9.51
C SER A 22 -4.46 -15.36 10.74
N ARG A 23 -5.76 -15.27 11.00
CA ARG A 23 -6.42 -15.97 12.11
C ARG A 23 -6.92 -17.37 11.76
N LYS A 24 -6.84 -17.75 10.50
CA LYS A 24 -7.20 -19.11 10.07
C LYS A 24 -6.19 -20.12 10.61
N PRO A 25 -6.60 -21.39 10.86
CA PRO A 25 -5.68 -22.45 11.24
C PRO A 25 -4.54 -22.58 10.21
N LEU A 26 -3.35 -22.97 10.66
CA LEU A 26 -2.15 -23.11 9.83
C LEU A 26 -2.36 -24.01 8.59
N LYS A 27 -3.17 -25.04 8.72
CA LYS A 27 -3.55 -25.92 7.59
C LYS A 27 -4.34 -25.19 6.49
N GLU A 28 -5.00 -24.10 6.83
CA GLU A 28 -5.81 -23.30 5.90
C GLU A 28 -5.03 -22.12 5.35
N SER A 29 -4.22 -21.45 6.17
CA SER A 29 -3.42 -20.29 5.77
C SER A 29 -2.14 -20.18 6.58
N GLU A 30 -1.04 -19.88 5.89
CA GLU A 30 0.27 -19.57 6.49
C GLU A 30 0.49 -18.06 6.68
N CYS A 31 -0.54 -17.24 6.50
CA CYS A 31 -0.48 -15.81 6.73
C CYS A 31 -0.21 -15.52 8.21
N THR A 32 0.80 -14.73 8.47
CA THR A 32 1.19 -14.34 9.83
C THR A 32 0.83 -12.88 10.12
N SER A 33 0.86 -12.50 11.40
CA SER A 33 0.71 -11.09 11.79
C SER A 33 1.78 -10.18 11.17
N VAL A 34 2.97 -10.72 10.93
CA VAL A 34 4.04 -9.98 10.23
C VAL A 34 3.67 -9.69 8.79
N ASP A 35 3.03 -10.63 8.09
CA ASP A 35 2.52 -10.40 6.74
C ASP A 35 1.47 -9.29 6.73
N VAL A 36 0.54 -9.33 7.68
CA VAL A 36 -0.53 -8.32 7.81
C VAL A 36 0.06 -6.92 8.01
N GLU A 37 1.00 -6.77 8.93
CA GLU A 37 1.63 -5.47 9.21
C GLU A 37 2.48 -4.97 8.03
N ARG A 38 3.17 -5.85 7.32
CA ARG A 38 3.95 -5.48 6.15
C ARG A 38 3.08 -5.04 4.99
N ILE A 39 2.05 -5.81 4.64
CA ILE A 39 1.18 -5.47 3.51
C ILE A 39 0.42 -4.18 3.78
N LYS A 40 -0.10 -3.99 4.98
CA LYS A 40 -0.75 -2.76 5.43
C LYS A 40 0.17 -1.55 5.31
N ARG A 41 1.40 -1.66 5.82
CA ARG A 41 2.40 -0.60 5.78
C ARG A 41 2.80 -0.25 4.35
N ASN A 42 3.06 -1.25 3.51
CA ASN A 42 3.44 -1.04 2.12
C ASN A 42 2.30 -0.40 1.32
N PHE A 43 1.07 -0.85 1.54
CA PHE A 43 -0.11 -0.26 0.92
C PHE A 43 -0.28 1.21 1.32
N SER A 44 -0.24 1.51 2.61
CA SER A 44 -0.36 2.89 3.11
C SER A 44 0.77 3.79 2.63
N TYR A 45 1.99 3.28 2.59
CA TYR A 45 3.15 4.01 2.10
C TYR A 45 3.03 4.31 0.60
N CYS A 46 2.61 3.33 -0.20
CA CYS A 46 2.37 3.49 -1.62
C CYS A 46 1.28 4.53 -1.91
N VAL A 47 0.16 4.48 -1.18
CA VAL A 47 -0.89 5.50 -1.26
C VAL A 47 -0.32 6.89 -1.01
N ARG A 48 0.48 7.05 0.04
CA ARG A 48 1.06 8.35 0.40
C ARG A 48 2.04 8.86 -0.65
N MET A 49 2.93 7.99 -1.13
CA MET A 49 4.00 8.38 -2.07
C MET A 49 3.48 8.63 -3.48
N CYS A 50 2.48 7.88 -3.91
CA CYS A 50 1.97 7.95 -5.29
C CYS A 50 0.68 8.78 -5.45
N SER A 51 0.18 9.37 -4.38
CA SER A 51 -1.07 10.14 -4.39
C SER A 51 -1.02 11.41 -5.26
N GLY A 52 0.17 11.95 -5.51
CA GLY A 52 0.38 13.12 -6.38
C GLY A 52 0.55 12.78 -7.86
N GLU A 53 0.66 11.51 -8.19
CA GLU A 53 0.84 11.03 -9.55
C GLU A 53 -0.49 10.95 -10.30
N ASN A 54 -0.41 10.87 -11.64
CA ASN A 54 -1.60 10.58 -12.43
C ASN A 54 -2.17 9.20 -12.06
N PHE A 55 -3.43 8.97 -12.43
CA PHE A 55 -4.14 7.76 -12.02
C PHE A 55 -3.48 6.47 -12.52
N ASP A 56 -2.94 6.44 -13.75
CA ASP A 56 -2.32 5.24 -14.30
C ASP A 56 -1.05 4.84 -13.54
N VAL A 57 -0.22 5.80 -13.17
CA VAL A 57 0.97 5.59 -12.33
C VAL A 57 0.55 5.13 -10.93
N PHE A 58 -0.44 5.77 -10.34
CA PHE A 58 -0.99 5.38 -9.04
C PHE A 58 -1.54 3.95 -9.07
N MET A 59 -2.35 3.61 -10.06
CA MET A 59 -2.93 2.28 -10.22
C MET A 59 -1.85 1.20 -10.37
N THR A 60 -0.83 1.45 -11.20
CA THR A 60 0.30 0.53 -11.39
C THR A 60 1.06 0.30 -10.07
N ALA A 61 1.34 1.36 -9.33
CA ALA A 61 2.01 1.27 -8.04
C ALA A 61 1.18 0.48 -7.02
N MET A 62 -0.11 0.73 -6.93
CA MET A 62 -0.99 0.03 -6.00
C MET A 62 -1.11 -1.47 -6.32
N LYS A 63 -1.21 -1.83 -7.60
CA LYS A 63 -1.23 -3.24 -8.02
C LYS A 63 0.10 -3.95 -7.74
N ALA A 64 1.22 -3.24 -7.76
CA ALA A 64 2.54 -3.79 -7.50
C ALA A 64 2.77 -4.16 -6.02
N VAL A 65 1.97 -3.67 -5.09
CA VAL A 65 2.18 -3.90 -3.64
C VAL A 65 2.17 -5.38 -3.28
N ILE A 66 1.28 -6.18 -3.85
CA ILE A 66 1.24 -7.62 -3.57
C ILE A 66 2.45 -8.35 -4.17
N GLU A 67 2.88 -8.02 -5.36
CA GLU A 67 4.07 -8.60 -5.99
C GLU A 67 5.34 -8.22 -5.19
N HIS A 68 5.41 -6.98 -4.71
CA HIS A 68 6.47 -6.52 -3.82
C HIS A 68 6.59 -7.37 -2.54
N HIS A 69 5.46 -7.74 -1.94
CA HIS A 69 5.43 -8.60 -0.75
C HIS A 69 6.07 -9.98 -1.02
N PHE A 70 5.96 -10.47 -2.25
CA PHE A 70 6.52 -11.75 -2.72
C PHE A 70 7.81 -11.58 -3.52
N ASN A 71 8.60 -10.55 -3.23
CA ASN A 71 9.93 -10.33 -3.78
C ASN A 71 9.97 -10.11 -5.31
N ASN A 72 8.88 -9.67 -5.91
CA ASN A 72 8.86 -9.22 -7.30
C ASN A 72 8.74 -7.68 -7.33
N HIS A 73 9.79 -7.03 -7.77
CA HIS A 73 9.92 -5.56 -7.76
C HIS A 73 9.85 -4.93 -9.16
N GLU A 74 9.47 -5.71 -10.18
CA GLU A 74 9.48 -5.27 -11.58
C GLU A 74 8.63 -4.01 -11.78
N PHE A 75 7.42 -3.99 -11.23
CA PHE A 75 6.48 -2.89 -11.37
C PHE A 75 6.47 -1.91 -10.19
N CYS A 76 7.38 -2.06 -9.25
CA CYS A 76 7.57 -1.09 -8.19
C CYS A 76 8.11 0.23 -8.73
N GLY A 77 7.58 1.33 -8.22
CA GLY A 77 8.11 2.68 -8.48
C GLY A 77 9.24 3.07 -7.53
N ASP A 78 9.52 4.36 -7.47
CA ASP A 78 10.59 4.94 -6.63
C ASP A 78 10.35 4.75 -5.13
N TRP A 79 9.14 4.37 -4.73
CA TRP A 79 8.80 4.05 -3.36
C TRP A 79 9.45 2.76 -2.86
N CYS A 80 9.94 1.89 -3.77
CA CYS A 80 10.51 0.59 -3.44
C CYS A 80 11.99 0.69 -3.09
N PRO A 81 12.40 0.30 -1.88
CA PRO A 81 13.81 0.35 -1.49
C PRO A 81 14.69 -0.60 -2.29
N MET A 82 14.14 -1.69 -2.82
CA MET A 82 14.90 -2.66 -3.63
C MET A 82 15.36 -2.09 -4.98
N LYS A 83 14.62 -1.13 -5.53
CA LYS A 83 15.00 -0.43 -6.78
C LYS A 83 16.28 0.40 -6.64
N LYS A 84 16.64 0.77 -5.43
CA LYS A 84 17.85 1.57 -5.11
C LYS A 84 19.07 0.72 -4.91
N LEU A 85 18.94 -0.60 -4.81
CA LEU A 85 20.04 -1.53 -4.59
C LEU A 85 20.53 -2.06 -5.93
N LYS A 86 21.86 -2.27 -6.02
CA LYS A 86 22.45 -2.90 -7.19
C LYS A 86 22.04 -4.37 -7.26
N ALA A 87 21.49 -4.78 -8.39
CA ALA A 87 21.09 -6.17 -8.63
C ALA A 87 22.26 -7.13 -8.39
N GLY A 88 22.01 -8.18 -7.61
CA GLY A 88 23.01 -9.22 -7.27
C GLY A 88 24.02 -8.81 -6.20
N SER A 89 23.96 -7.59 -5.65
CA SER A 89 24.79 -7.17 -4.52
C SER A 89 24.45 -7.95 -3.24
N ASP A 90 25.38 -7.99 -2.28
CA ASP A 90 25.14 -8.64 -1.00
C ASP A 90 24.05 -7.94 -0.19
N GLU A 91 23.96 -6.61 -0.31
CA GLU A 91 22.88 -5.81 0.27
C GLU A 91 21.52 -6.17 -0.32
N ALA A 92 21.44 -6.36 -1.64
CA ALA A 92 20.21 -6.79 -2.30
C ALA A 92 19.80 -8.21 -1.88
N LYS A 93 20.73 -9.13 -1.79
CA LYS A 93 20.48 -10.50 -1.29
C LYS A 93 19.98 -10.49 0.15
N ALA A 94 20.65 -9.76 1.04
CA ALA A 94 20.24 -9.63 2.43
C ALA A 94 18.84 -8.98 2.58
N ALA A 95 18.57 -7.94 1.80
CA ALA A 95 17.28 -7.28 1.80
C ALA A 95 16.15 -8.19 1.27
N SER A 96 16.44 -9.06 0.29
CA SER A 96 15.46 -9.99 -0.28
C SER A 96 14.96 -11.03 0.72
N LEU A 97 15.74 -11.36 1.75
CA LEU A 97 15.34 -12.31 2.79
C LEU A 97 14.13 -11.84 3.63
N LYS A 98 13.82 -10.55 3.59
CA LYS A 98 12.66 -9.99 4.28
C LYS A 98 11.34 -10.26 3.56
N TYR A 99 11.40 -10.65 2.30
CA TYR A 99 10.22 -10.89 1.46
C TYR A 99 9.84 -12.36 1.41
N ARG A 100 8.58 -12.63 1.17
CA ARG A 100 8.10 -14.00 0.95
C ARG A 100 8.62 -14.54 -0.40
N CYS A 101 8.98 -15.82 -0.43
CA CYS A 101 9.25 -16.50 -1.68
C CYS A 101 7.94 -17.02 -2.30
N LYS A 102 7.59 -16.53 -3.48
CA LYS A 102 6.35 -16.91 -4.17
C LYS A 102 6.22 -18.41 -4.43
N VAL A 103 7.31 -19.05 -4.85
CA VAL A 103 7.31 -20.49 -5.16
C VAL A 103 7.09 -21.33 -3.89
N LYS A 104 7.78 -20.99 -2.80
CA LYS A 104 7.64 -21.70 -1.51
C LYS A 104 6.30 -21.42 -0.82
N ASN A 105 5.67 -20.31 -1.11
CA ASN A 105 4.43 -19.85 -0.48
C ASN A 105 3.31 -19.63 -1.51
N ALA A 106 3.21 -20.52 -2.50
CA ALA A 106 2.28 -20.35 -3.63
C ALA A 106 0.81 -20.25 -3.18
N LYS A 107 0.40 -21.06 -2.21
CA LYS A 107 -0.95 -21.00 -1.64
C LYS A 107 -1.21 -19.65 -0.96
N LEU A 108 -0.29 -19.20 -0.13
CA LEU A 108 -0.38 -17.90 0.54
C LEU A 108 -0.43 -16.75 -0.47
N TYR A 109 0.41 -16.82 -1.51
CA TYR A 109 0.38 -15.83 -2.58
C TYR A 109 -1.01 -15.71 -3.22
N LEU A 110 -1.62 -16.83 -3.60
CA LEU A 110 -2.94 -16.84 -4.20
C LEU A 110 -4.01 -16.27 -3.25
N GLN A 111 -3.97 -16.64 -1.98
CA GLN A 111 -4.90 -16.13 -0.97
C GLN A 111 -4.76 -14.63 -0.75
N MET A 112 -3.53 -14.13 -0.62
CA MET A 112 -3.26 -12.71 -0.44
C MET A 112 -3.56 -11.91 -1.71
N LYS A 113 -3.25 -12.46 -2.88
CA LYS A 113 -3.54 -11.83 -4.17
C LYS A 113 -5.04 -11.70 -4.42
N GLU A 114 -5.84 -12.69 -4.09
CA GLU A 114 -7.31 -12.60 -4.19
C GLU A 114 -7.86 -11.42 -3.39
N ILE A 115 -7.39 -11.26 -2.14
CA ILE A 115 -7.75 -10.09 -1.33
C ILE A 115 -7.29 -8.80 -1.99
N HIS A 116 -6.04 -8.75 -2.41
CA HIS A 116 -5.45 -7.56 -3.01
C HIS A 116 -6.18 -7.12 -4.28
N ASP A 117 -6.50 -8.04 -5.17
CA ASP A 117 -7.20 -7.77 -6.42
C ASP A 117 -8.59 -7.18 -6.17
N ALA A 118 -9.28 -7.62 -5.11
CA ALA A 118 -10.57 -7.06 -4.73
C ALA A 118 -10.52 -5.59 -4.30
N PHE A 119 -9.38 -5.14 -3.76
CA PHE A 119 -9.14 -3.76 -3.32
C PHE A 119 -8.30 -2.92 -4.30
N THR A 120 -7.96 -3.46 -5.45
CA THR A 120 -7.19 -2.77 -6.49
C THR A 120 -7.88 -2.81 -7.85
N THR A 121 -9.20 -2.93 -7.85
CA THR A 121 -10.00 -2.71 -9.04
C THR A 121 -9.88 -1.24 -9.48
N GLU A 122 -10.04 -0.97 -10.77
CA GLU A 122 -9.96 0.39 -11.29
C GLU A 122 -10.93 1.34 -10.58
N GLU A 123 -12.17 0.92 -10.38
CA GLU A 123 -13.20 1.69 -9.68
C GLU A 123 -12.79 2.01 -8.24
N TRP A 124 -12.34 1.01 -7.48
CA TRP A 124 -11.94 1.19 -6.10
C TRP A 124 -10.72 2.11 -5.97
N LEU A 125 -9.75 1.99 -6.87
CA LEU A 125 -8.57 2.84 -6.91
C LEU A 125 -8.87 4.26 -7.38
N LYS A 126 -9.83 4.47 -8.29
CA LYS A 126 -10.29 5.82 -8.67
C LYS A 126 -10.84 6.57 -7.47
N ASP A 127 -11.69 5.92 -6.68
CA ASP A 127 -12.25 6.52 -5.47
C ASP A 127 -11.16 6.85 -4.45
N LEU A 128 -10.24 5.92 -4.21
CA LEU A 128 -9.12 6.14 -3.29
C LEU A 128 -8.22 7.29 -3.74
N HIS A 129 -7.89 7.35 -5.03
CA HIS A 129 -7.06 8.40 -5.61
C HIS A 129 -7.71 9.77 -5.49
N HIS A 130 -9.01 9.86 -5.78
CA HIS A 130 -9.79 11.07 -5.61
C HIS A 130 -9.82 11.56 -4.15
N ASP A 131 -10.11 10.67 -3.20
CA ASP A 131 -10.16 10.99 -1.78
C ASP A 131 -8.82 11.54 -1.25
N VAL A 132 -7.71 10.97 -1.71
CA VAL A 132 -6.37 11.43 -1.32
C VAL A 132 -6.06 12.81 -1.90
N HIS A 133 -6.45 13.09 -3.14
CA HIS A 133 -6.28 14.41 -3.76
C HIS A 133 -7.08 15.48 -3.03
N THR A 134 -8.35 15.21 -2.77
CA THR A 134 -9.24 16.13 -2.06
C THR A 134 -8.70 16.48 -0.68
N ASN A 135 -8.24 15.48 0.08
CA ASN A 135 -7.64 15.70 1.40
C ASN A 135 -6.38 16.57 1.36
N LYS A 136 -5.54 16.43 0.34
CA LYS A 136 -4.36 17.31 0.17
C LYS A 136 -4.76 18.76 -0.10
N CYS A 137 -5.73 18.95 -0.97
CA CYS A 137 -6.24 20.30 -1.28
C CYS A 137 -6.88 20.96 -0.05
N GLU A 138 -7.66 20.23 0.73
CA GLU A 138 -8.28 20.72 1.95
C GLU A 138 -7.25 21.08 3.02
N SER A 139 -6.23 20.25 3.22
CA SER A 139 -5.14 20.53 4.15
C SER A 139 -4.35 21.79 3.79
N ILE A 140 -4.11 22.03 2.50
CA ILE A 140 -3.45 23.23 2.01
C ILE A 140 -4.36 24.45 2.21
N ASN A 141 -5.63 24.35 1.86
CA ASN A 141 -6.60 25.43 2.04
C ASN A 141 -6.78 25.79 3.52
N GLU A 142 -6.84 24.81 4.40
CA GLU A 142 -6.92 25.02 5.85
C GLU A 142 -5.66 25.70 6.38
N PHE A 143 -4.49 25.32 5.89
CA PHE A 143 -3.20 25.97 6.24
C PHE A 143 -3.17 27.42 5.77
N ILE A 144 -3.57 27.69 4.51
CA ILE A 144 -3.63 29.05 3.95
C ILE A 144 -4.59 29.90 4.76
N THR A 145 -5.77 29.40 5.09
CA THR A 145 -6.77 30.12 5.90
C THR A 145 -6.22 30.47 7.29
N LYS A 146 -5.53 29.54 7.96
CA LYS A 146 -4.88 29.77 9.24
C LYS A 146 -3.78 30.84 9.15
N CYS A 147 -3.00 30.86 8.08
CA CYS A 147 -1.98 31.87 7.84
C CYS A 147 -2.57 33.27 7.60
N LEU A 148 -3.66 33.35 6.84
CA LEU A 148 -4.34 34.62 6.55
C LEU A 148 -4.99 35.24 7.81
N HIS A 149 -5.52 34.42 8.71
CA HIS A 149 -6.12 34.91 9.95
C HIS A 149 -5.10 35.44 10.95
N LYS A 150 -3.83 34.95 10.93
CA LYS A 150 -2.76 35.47 11.80
C LYS A 150 -2.22 36.85 11.41
N ASN A 151 -2.48 37.29 10.17
CA ASN A 151 -1.98 38.58 9.67
C ASN A 151 -3.00 39.73 9.80
N LYS A 152 -4.12 39.54 10.51
CA LYS A 152 -5.17 40.56 10.72
C LYS A 152 -5.11 41.24 12.08
N HIS A 153 -3.99 41.15 12.80
CA HIS A 153 -3.77 41.88 14.06
C HIS A 153 -2.51 42.73 14.01
#